data_4f71d46e7077352df517636c1df38ac2
#
_entry.id   4f71d46e7077352df517636c1df38ac2
#
_cell.length_a   1.000
_cell.length_b   1.000
_cell.length_c   1.000
_cell.angle_alpha   90.00
_cell.angle_beta   90.00
_cell.angle_gamma   90.00
#
_symmetry.space_group_name_H-M   'P 1'
#
loop_
_entity.id
_entity.type
_entity.pdbx_description
1 polymer ?
#
loop_
_entity_poly.entity_id
_entity_poly.type
_entity_poly.pdbx_seq_one_letter_code
_entity_poly.pdbx_strand_id
1 'polypeptide(L)'
;MSSVSAANLELFETEFLQDFKNLNITAIVDYIKGKNNSLLITGDSTGVIRVFERKGSKLSEIHQLQKGKSKINNLLVNQELNVLYILTGGSLFIYELPLFSEHTPKETESEYKHLKEIAKIVENENPKQKKELMIISKKKKILFFYYNKDNQRLLQKEYKDRNGRNIEINLKEIPEKIKWYGDCICYYLQQQGKLVFLKIETDKNGYKSLTENSQDGLPIEEIVYIQQSWSCVYTGGICVFFDMDGNPTTKNPITFNAIDPMIELGIFNDLYIISLNQKSVAIYDFNDGQCVQELTTDTTQIPNKKYLAKGQKGIFVMNITKEEKQGNTGKEIYNSNLWELREFSFEEQIKLSLRHDQIDKAIGILNNKLEY
;
A
#
# COMPACT_ATOMS: atom_id res chain seq x y z
N MET A 1 18.14 -41.00 -4.65
CA MET A 1 18.17 -39.89 -5.63
C MET A 1 18.11 -38.62 -4.83
N SER A 2 19.25 -37.95 -4.67
CA SER A 2 19.36 -36.70 -3.94
C SER A 2 18.68 -35.59 -4.77
N SER A 3 17.65 -35.00 -4.20
CA SER A 3 17.07 -33.78 -4.76
C SER A 3 18.14 -32.69 -4.74
N VAL A 4 18.68 -32.37 -5.88
CA VAL A 4 19.45 -31.15 -6.08
C VAL A 4 18.47 -30.02 -5.79
N SER A 5 18.66 -29.31 -4.68
CA SER A 5 17.93 -28.08 -4.42
C SER A 5 18.24 -27.15 -5.58
N ALA A 6 17.24 -26.82 -6.39
CA ALA A 6 17.39 -25.80 -7.41
C ALA A 6 17.87 -24.53 -6.68
N ALA A 7 19.09 -24.10 -6.95
CA ALA A 7 19.60 -22.84 -6.42
C ALA A 7 18.61 -21.74 -6.85
N ASN A 8 17.95 -21.14 -5.87
CA ASN A 8 16.97 -20.10 -6.13
C ASN A 8 17.67 -18.95 -6.85
N LEU A 9 17.12 -18.55 -7.99
CA LEU A 9 17.59 -17.37 -8.69
C LEU A 9 17.26 -16.17 -7.81
N GLU A 10 18.24 -15.32 -7.55
CA GLU A 10 17.97 -14.02 -6.95
C GLU A 10 17.28 -13.15 -8.00
N LEU A 11 15.99 -12.90 -7.82
CA LEU A 11 15.18 -12.05 -8.70
C LEU A 11 15.12 -10.62 -8.18
N PHE A 12 15.31 -10.45 -6.88
CA PHE A 12 15.19 -9.19 -6.18
C PHE A 12 16.41 -8.92 -5.32
N GLU A 13 16.70 -7.64 -5.15
CA GLU A 13 17.70 -7.16 -4.21
C GLU A 13 17.11 -6.11 -3.28
N THR A 14 17.74 -5.93 -2.13
CA THR A 14 17.43 -4.84 -1.20
C THR A 14 18.55 -3.82 -1.24
N GLU A 15 18.20 -2.56 -1.43
CA GLU A 15 19.12 -1.42 -1.37
C GLU A 15 18.80 -0.58 -0.15
N PHE A 16 19.79 -0.38 0.74
CA PHE A 16 19.65 0.57 1.85
C PHE A 16 19.64 2.01 1.30
N LEU A 17 18.60 2.77 1.63
CA LEU A 17 18.45 4.13 1.14
C LEU A 17 18.76 5.18 2.20
N GLN A 18 18.23 5.03 3.42
CA GLN A 18 18.30 6.10 4.41
C GLN A 18 18.09 5.59 5.84
N ASP A 19 18.85 6.19 6.77
CA ASP A 19 18.63 6.10 8.22
C ASP A 19 18.01 7.42 8.71
N PHE A 20 16.81 7.32 9.29
CA PHE A 20 16.10 8.44 9.90
C PHE A 20 16.25 8.39 11.41
N LYS A 21 17.32 9.00 11.91
CA LYS A 21 17.62 9.04 13.34
C LYS A 21 16.59 9.90 14.11
N ASN A 22 16.17 9.38 15.26
CA ASN A 22 15.20 10.06 16.15
C ASN A 22 13.83 10.35 15.52
N LEU A 23 13.44 9.63 14.45
CA LEU A 23 12.18 9.81 13.76
C LEU A 23 11.33 8.54 13.82
N ASN A 24 10.09 8.68 14.27
CA ASN A 24 9.06 7.65 14.19
C ASN A 24 8.20 7.90 12.96
N ILE A 25 8.63 7.40 11.81
CA ILE A 25 7.91 7.50 10.56
C ILE A 25 6.63 6.66 10.66
N THR A 26 5.51 7.21 10.26
CA THR A 26 4.19 6.60 10.40
C THR A 26 3.44 6.43 9.08
N ALA A 27 3.93 7.08 8.04
CA ALA A 27 3.42 6.97 6.68
C ALA A 27 4.52 7.31 5.67
N ILE A 28 4.49 6.68 4.51
CA ILE A 28 5.45 6.88 3.42
C ILE A 28 4.75 6.70 2.09
N VAL A 29 5.07 7.56 1.12
CA VAL A 29 4.61 7.44 -0.27
C VAL A 29 5.69 7.95 -1.22
N ASP A 30 5.66 7.45 -2.45
CA ASP A 30 6.53 7.89 -3.55
C ASP A 30 5.72 8.69 -4.59
N TYR A 31 6.30 9.76 -5.08
CA TYR A 31 5.76 10.58 -6.17
C TYR A 31 6.73 10.66 -7.32
N ILE A 32 6.29 10.23 -8.49
CA ILE A 32 7.10 10.20 -9.72
C ILE A 32 7.02 11.56 -10.40
N LYS A 33 8.12 12.32 -10.38
CA LYS A 33 8.22 13.65 -11.02
C LYS A 33 8.60 13.59 -12.50
N GLY A 34 9.02 12.44 -13.01
CA GLY A 34 9.50 12.24 -14.38
C GLY A 34 10.22 10.90 -14.54
N LYS A 35 10.87 10.68 -15.67
CA LYS A 35 11.45 9.35 -15.99
C LYS A 35 12.49 8.85 -14.98
N ASN A 36 13.23 9.75 -14.30
CA ASN A 36 14.33 9.36 -13.40
C ASN A 36 14.32 10.09 -12.05
N ASN A 37 13.32 10.90 -11.76
CA ASN A 37 13.22 11.66 -10.52
C ASN A 37 11.95 11.29 -9.79
N SER A 38 12.07 10.92 -8.52
CA SER A 38 10.94 10.74 -7.63
C SER A 38 11.14 11.55 -6.34
N LEU A 39 10.03 11.85 -5.70
CA LEU A 39 10.00 12.45 -4.37
C LEU A 39 9.46 11.41 -3.39
N LEU A 40 10.29 11.04 -2.42
CA LEU A 40 9.83 10.26 -1.29
C LEU A 40 9.25 11.20 -0.24
N ILE A 41 8.02 10.97 0.15
CA ILE A 41 7.30 11.79 1.13
C ILE A 41 7.02 10.93 2.36
N THR A 42 7.48 11.39 3.53
CA THR A 42 7.29 10.69 4.80
C THR A 42 6.49 11.55 5.76
N GLY A 43 5.67 10.91 6.59
CA GLY A 43 4.97 11.54 7.70
C GLY A 43 5.35 10.87 9.01
N ASP A 44 5.48 11.63 10.08
CA ASP A 44 5.89 11.11 11.37
C ASP A 44 4.82 11.23 12.47
N SER A 45 5.15 10.71 13.65
CA SER A 45 4.26 10.70 14.81
C SER A 45 4.03 12.09 15.42
N THR A 46 4.81 13.10 15.04
CA THR A 46 4.71 14.46 15.54
C THR A 46 3.96 15.40 14.61
N GLY A 47 3.49 14.88 13.45
CA GLY A 47 2.76 15.65 12.46
C GLY A 47 3.65 16.38 11.46
N VAL A 48 4.93 16.02 11.40
CA VAL A 48 5.87 16.56 10.41
C VAL A 48 5.85 15.70 9.16
N ILE A 49 5.82 16.36 8.02
CA ILE A 49 5.98 15.75 6.70
C ILE A 49 7.33 16.19 6.15
N ARG A 50 8.13 15.23 5.69
CA ARG A 50 9.41 15.49 5.03
C ARG A 50 9.36 15.00 3.61
N VAL A 51 10.01 15.75 2.74
CA VAL A 51 10.09 15.43 1.33
C VAL A 51 11.55 15.31 0.93
N PHE A 52 11.86 14.19 0.34
CA PHE A 52 13.20 13.86 -0.11
C PHE A 52 13.20 13.76 -1.62
N GLU A 53 14.13 14.43 -2.27
CA GLU A 53 14.43 14.20 -3.68
C GLU A 53 15.34 12.98 -3.79
N ARG A 54 14.98 12.07 -4.67
CA ARG A 54 15.74 10.87 -4.94
C ARG A 54 16.59 11.04 -6.20
N LYS A 55 17.89 10.82 -6.07
CA LYS A 55 18.85 10.78 -7.18
C LYS A 55 19.67 9.49 -7.09
N GLY A 56 19.26 8.46 -7.86
CA GLY A 56 19.78 7.11 -7.70
C GLY A 56 19.41 6.53 -6.33
N SER A 57 20.41 6.05 -5.58
CA SER A 57 20.26 5.54 -4.20
C SER A 57 20.30 6.63 -3.14
N LYS A 58 20.57 7.88 -3.49
CA LYS A 58 20.68 8.97 -2.51
C LYS A 58 19.37 9.70 -2.35
N LEU A 59 18.97 9.90 -1.08
CA LEU A 59 17.86 10.75 -0.67
C LEU A 59 18.41 12.04 -0.07
N SER A 60 17.89 13.17 -0.52
CA SER A 60 18.23 14.49 0.02
C SER A 60 16.95 15.18 0.46
N GLU A 61 16.85 15.53 1.74
CA GLU A 61 15.70 16.30 2.25
C GLU A 61 15.70 17.68 1.58
N ILE A 62 14.61 17.98 0.91
CA ILE A 62 14.45 19.25 0.18
C ILE A 62 13.38 20.13 0.83
N HIS A 63 12.53 19.56 1.68
CA HIS A 63 11.48 20.32 2.38
C HIS A 63 10.92 19.60 3.60
N GLN A 64 10.44 20.43 4.54
CA GLN A 64 9.74 19.99 5.74
C GLN A 64 8.51 20.86 5.98
N LEU A 65 7.39 20.22 6.33
CA LEU A 65 6.12 20.86 6.59
C LEU A 65 5.52 20.34 7.89
N GLN A 66 5.19 21.23 8.84
CA GLN A 66 4.50 20.86 10.07
C GLN A 66 2.98 20.93 9.86
N LYS A 67 2.28 19.81 10.07
CA LYS A 67 0.81 19.72 10.02
C LYS A 67 0.22 19.35 11.37
N GLY A 68 0.03 20.37 12.20
CA GLY A 68 -0.49 20.17 13.55
C GLY A 68 0.51 19.50 14.49
N LYS A 69 0.01 18.89 15.57
CA LYS A 69 0.79 18.15 16.57
C LYS A 69 0.38 16.66 16.63
N SER A 70 -0.47 16.24 15.71
CA SER A 70 -1.00 14.89 15.66
C SER A 70 -0.22 14.05 14.65
N LYS A 71 -0.10 12.77 14.95
CA LYS A 71 0.48 11.77 14.06
C LYS A 71 -0.10 11.87 12.66
N ILE A 72 0.75 11.76 11.63
CA ILE A 72 0.32 11.52 10.26
C ILE A 72 -0.20 10.09 10.17
N ASN A 73 -1.50 9.95 9.96
CA ASN A 73 -2.17 8.65 9.95
C ASN A 73 -2.07 7.96 8.59
N ASN A 74 -2.13 8.75 7.50
CA ASN A 74 -2.03 8.25 6.15
C ASN A 74 -1.52 9.33 5.20
N LEU A 75 -0.78 8.91 4.18
CA LEU A 75 -0.37 9.67 3.01
C LEU A 75 -0.82 8.90 1.78
N LEU A 76 -1.47 9.57 0.82
CA LEU A 76 -1.81 9.01 -0.49
C LEU A 76 -1.38 9.99 -1.56
N VAL A 77 -0.75 9.50 -2.62
CA VAL A 77 -0.38 10.29 -3.79
C VAL A 77 -1.23 9.86 -4.98
N ASN A 78 -2.04 10.77 -5.48
CA ASN A 78 -2.67 10.57 -6.76
C ASN A 78 -1.74 11.08 -7.87
N GLN A 79 -1.08 10.16 -8.55
CA GLN A 79 -0.05 10.45 -9.55
C GLN A 79 -0.63 11.15 -10.80
N GLU A 80 -1.85 10.81 -11.22
CA GLU A 80 -2.49 11.42 -12.41
C GLU A 80 -2.93 12.86 -12.16
N LEU A 81 -3.40 13.12 -10.95
CA LEU A 81 -3.85 14.45 -10.55
C LEU A 81 -2.70 15.32 -10.05
N ASN A 82 -1.55 14.73 -9.73
CA ASN A 82 -0.44 15.36 -9.02
C ASN A 82 -0.90 15.94 -7.68
N VAL A 83 -1.56 15.13 -6.87
CA VAL A 83 -2.13 15.56 -5.59
C VAL A 83 -1.68 14.64 -4.47
N LEU A 84 -1.30 15.22 -3.34
CA LEU A 84 -1.02 14.55 -2.09
C LEU A 84 -2.17 14.75 -1.12
N TYR A 85 -2.73 13.65 -0.62
CA TYR A 85 -3.70 13.61 0.46
C TYR A 85 -3.01 13.26 1.76
N ILE A 86 -3.25 14.04 2.80
CA ILE A 86 -2.65 13.87 4.13
C ILE A 86 -3.76 13.74 5.15
N LEU A 87 -3.81 12.61 5.85
CA LEU A 87 -4.72 12.40 6.97
C LEU A 87 -3.96 12.54 8.28
N THR A 88 -4.34 13.52 9.09
CA THR A 88 -3.79 13.74 10.43
C THR A 88 -4.85 14.28 11.38
N GLY A 89 -4.89 13.80 12.61
CA GLY A 89 -5.84 14.25 13.63
C GLY A 89 -7.33 14.12 13.27
N GLY A 90 -7.66 13.31 12.24
CA GLY A 90 -9.01 13.17 11.71
C GLY A 90 -9.40 14.25 10.71
N SER A 91 -8.46 15.05 10.24
CA SER A 91 -8.63 16.07 9.20
C SER A 91 -7.87 15.67 7.95
N LEU A 92 -8.45 15.97 6.78
CA LEU A 92 -7.84 15.76 5.47
C LEU A 92 -7.27 17.08 4.93
N PHE A 93 -6.01 17.04 4.55
CA PHE A 93 -5.33 18.13 3.85
C PHE A 93 -4.97 17.67 2.45
N ILE A 94 -5.04 18.58 1.48
CA ILE A 94 -4.79 18.32 0.07
C ILE A 94 -3.74 19.31 -0.43
N TYR A 95 -2.72 18.77 -1.11
CA TYR A 95 -1.65 19.57 -1.71
C TYR A 95 -1.43 19.18 -3.14
N GLU A 96 -1.19 20.17 -3.99
CA GLU A 96 -0.72 19.92 -5.34
C GLU A 96 0.78 19.60 -5.34
N LEU A 97 1.18 18.66 -6.19
CA LEU A 97 2.56 18.23 -6.38
C LEU A 97 3.12 18.79 -7.71
N PRO A 98 4.42 19.07 -7.80
CA PRO A 98 5.39 19.00 -6.70
C PRO A 98 5.17 20.11 -5.68
N LEU A 99 5.32 19.82 -4.42
CA LEU A 99 5.05 20.72 -3.28
C LEU A 99 5.87 22.05 -3.31
N PHE A 100 6.75 22.27 -4.28
CA PHE A 100 7.78 23.31 -4.30
C PHE A 100 7.88 24.07 -5.62
N SER A 101 6.78 24.26 -6.34
CA SER A 101 6.72 25.41 -7.23
C SER A 101 6.73 26.67 -6.34
N GLU A 102 7.41 27.75 -6.77
CA GLU A 102 7.58 29.03 -6.06
C GLU A 102 6.27 29.68 -5.55
N HIS A 103 5.15 29.03 -5.77
CA HIS A 103 3.83 29.41 -5.26
C HIS A 103 3.53 28.55 -4.03
N THR A 104 3.36 29.21 -2.90
CA THR A 104 2.83 28.64 -1.65
C THR A 104 1.68 27.69 -1.97
N PRO A 105 1.73 26.41 -1.51
CA PRO A 105 0.61 25.50 -1.75
C PRO A 105 -0.65 26.15 -1.21
N LYS A 106 -1.64 26.35 -2.07
CA LYS A 106 -2.94 26.83 -1.63
C LYS A 106 -3.55 25.72 -0.81
N GLU A 107 -3.55 25.91 0.51
CA GLU A 107 -4.33 25.06 1.38
C GLU A 107 -5.80 25.20 1.02
N THR A 108 -6.41 24.15 0.53
CA THR A 108 -7.86 24.11 0.31
C THR A 108 -8.61 23.88 1.63
N GLU A 109 -8.12 24.51 2.71
CA GLU A 109 -8.58 24.27 4.08
C GLU A 109 -10.02 24.75 4.33
N SER A 110 -10.52 25.70 3.57
CA SER A 110 -11.75 26.44 3.94
C SER A 110 -13.06 25.71 3.69
N GLU A 111 -13.09 24.66 2.87
CA GLU A 111 -14.37 24.07 2.41
C GLU A 111 -14.69 22.70 2.96
N TYR A 112 -13.72 22.03 3.63
CA TYR A 112 -13.91 20.66 4.16
C TYR A 112 -14.19 20.60 5.66
N LYS A 113 -14.70 21.68 6.26
CA LYS A 113 -15.10 21.70 7.68
C LYS A 113 -16.07 20.58 8.06
N HIS A 114 -16.85 20.08 7.11
CA HIS A 114 -17.77 18.96 7.26
C HIS A 114 -17.06 17.57 7.14
N LEU A 115 -15.84 17.53 6.61
CA LEU A 115 -15.00 16.32 6.55
C LEU A 115 -14.10 16.17 7.78
N LYS A 116 -14.46 16.76 8.91
CA LYS A 116 -13.85 16.47 10.20
C LYS A 116 -14.25 15.07 10.64
N GLU A 117 -13.39 14.48 11.49
CA GLU A 117 -13.64 13.13 12.01
C GLU A 117 -13.49 12.01 10.96
N ILE A 118 -12.51 12.15 10.07
CA ILE A 118 -12.13 11.09 9.14
C ILE A 118 -11.35 10.01 9.88
N ALA A 119 -11.74 8.77 9.67
CA ALA A 119 -11.06 7.61 10.22
C ALA A 119 -10.02 7.04 9.24
N LYS A 120 -10.40 6.92 7.94
CA LYS A 120 -9.54 6.39 6.90
C LYS A 120 -9.80 7.09 5.56
N ILE A 121 -8.77 7.11 4.71
CA ILE A 121 -8.87 7.45 3.30
C ILE A 121 -8.35 6.26 2.49
N VAL A 122 -9.00 5.97 1.37
CA VAL A 122 -8.68 4.84 0.49
C VAL A 122 -8.80 5.32 -0.95
N GLU A 123 -7.76 5.09 -1.75
CA GLU A 123 -7.79 5.36 -3.18
C GLU A 123 -8.45 4.21 -3.95
N ASN A 124 -8.99 4.50 -5.12
CA ASN A 124 -9.43 3.48 -6.05
C ASN A 124 -8.21 2.93 -6.80
N GLU A 125 -7.89 1.67 -6.59
CA GLU A 125 -6.73 1.01 -7.20
C GLU A 125 -6.93 0.74 -8.71
N ASN A 126 -8.18 0.89 -9.24
CA ASN A 126 -8.45 0.74 -10.66
C ASN A 126 -7.82 1.89 -11.45
N PRO A 127 -6.92 1.61 -12.43
CA PRO A 127 -6.26 2.66 -13.22
C PRO A 127 -7.23 3.64 -13.91
N LYS A 128 -8.42 3.17 -14.31
CA LYS A 128 -9.44 4.01 -14.97
C LYS A 128 -10.20 4.94 -14.02
N GLN A 129 -10.13 4.70 -12.72
CA GLN A 129 -10.88 5.41 -11.69
C GLN A 129 -9.98 6.01 -10.59
N LYS A 130 -8.68 6.11 -10.82
CA LYS A 130 -7.68 6.63 -9.86
C LYS A 130 -7.96 8.05 -9.35
N LYS A 131 -8.83 8.80 -10.01
CA LYS A 131 -9.22 10.16 -9.57
C LYS A 131 -10.17 10.16 -8.37
N GLU A 132 -10.66 9.00 -7.99
CA GLU A 132 -11.64 8.85 -6.92
C GLU A 132 -10.98 8.57 -5.57
N LEU A 133 -11.54 9.14 -4.52
CA LEU A 133 -11.12 8.96 -3.13
C LEU A 133 -12.32 8.50 -2.30
N MET A 134 -12.17 7.42 -1.57
CA MET A 134 -13.14 6.99 -0.58
C MET A 134 -12.71 7.47 0.79
N ILE A 135 -13.63 8.05 1.53
CA ILE A 135 -13.45 8.53 2.90
C ILE A 135 -14.35 7.74 3.82
N ILE A 136 -13.77 7.20 4.88
CA ILE A 136 -14.52 6.57 5.97
C ILE A 136 -14.53 7.53 7.15
N SER A 137 -15.72 7.98 7.53
CA SER A 137 -15.89 8.85 8.69
C SER A 137 -15.86 8.07 9.99
N LYS A 138 -15.54 8.72 11.11
CA LYS A 138 -15.69 8.14 12.46
C LYS A 138 -17.15 7.78 12.78
N LYS A 139 -18.11 8.38 12.09
CA LYS A 139 -19.54 8.03 12.15
C LYS A 139 -19.87 6.77 11.36
N LYS A 140 -18.84 6.04 10.87
CA LYS A 140 -18.98 4.76 10.17
C LYS A 140 -19.71 4.88 8.83
N LYS A 141 -19.60 6.00 8.15
CA LYS A 141 -20.12 6.20 6.78
C LYS A 141 -19.00 6.13 5.77
N ILE A 142 -19.28 5.48 4.63
CA ILE A 142 -18.44 5.56 3.44
C ILE A 142 -18.96 6.70 2.58
N LEU A 143 -18.06 7.59 2.19
CA LEU A 143 -18.30 8.74 1.33
C LEU A 143 -17.34 8.69 0.16
N PHE A 144 -17.82 8.97 -1.04
CA PHE A 144 -17.01 8.98 -2.26
C PHE A 144 -16.78 10.40 -2.71
N PHE A 145 -15.58 10.67 -3.17
CA PHE A 145 -15.15 11.98 -3.65
C PHE A 145 -14.35 11.84 -4.93
N TYR A 146 -14.27 12.90 -5.70
CA TYR A 146 -13.30 13.06 -6.77
C TYR A 146 -12.69 14.46 -6.70
N TYR A 147 -11.40 14.56 -7.04
CA TYR A 147 -10.72 15.83 -7.08
C TYR A 147 -10.94 16.52 -8.43
N ASN A 148 -11.52 17.74 -8.38
CA ASN A 148 -11.70 18.58 -9.56
C ASN A 148 -10.51 19.56 -9.64
N LYS A 149 -9.69 19.41 -10.69
CA LYS A 149 -8.51 20.26 -10.91
C LYS A 149 -8.83 21.70 -11.23
N ASP A 150 -9.93 21.96 -11.98
CA ASP A 150 -10.24 23.30 -12.47
C ASP A 150 -10.54 24.27 -11.33
N ASN A 151 -11.20 23.79 -10.30
CA ASN A 151 -11.51 24.58 -9.11
C ASN A 151 -10.73 24.15 -7.87
N GLN A 152 -9.78 23.22 -8.01
CA GLN A 152 -8.91 22.70 -6.95
C GLN A 152 -9.69 22.18 -5.73
N ARG A 153 -10.81 21.47 -5.98
CA ARG A 153 -11.74 21.05 -4.92
C ARG A 153 -12.02 19.56 -4.96
N LEU A 154 -12.23 19.02 -3.78
CA LEU A 154 -12.77 17.67 -3.60
C LEU A 154 -14.30 17.75 -3.64
N LEU A 155 -14.91 17.14 -4.64
CA LEU A 155 -16.35 17.11 -4.82
C LEU A 155 -16.90 15.76 -4.42
N GLN A 156 -17.97 15.75 -3.65
CA GLN A 156 -18.65 14.52 -3.26
C GLN A 156 -19.35 13.90 -4.47
N LYS A 157 -19.10 12.60 -4.66
CA LYS A 157 -19.77 11.79 -5.68
C LYS A 157 -20.98 11.12 -5.03
N GLU A 158 -22.16 11.48 -5.50
CA GLU A 158 -23.40 10.88 -5.02
C GLU A 158 -23.85 9.76 -5.94
N TYR A 159 -24.17 8.62 -5.36
CA TYR A 159 -24.79 7.51 -6.05
C TYR A 159 -26.30 7.55 -5.81
N LYS A 160 -27.10 7.55 -6.87
CA LYS A 160 -28.57 7.62 -6.77
C LYS A 160 -29.22 6.30 -7.15
N ASP A 161 -30.18 5.87 -6.34
CA ASP A 161 -31.05 4.73 -6.64
C ASP A 161 -32.10 5.09 -7.70
N ARG A 162 -32.92 4.13 -8.12
CA ARG A 162 -34.01 4.32 -9.09
C ARG A 162 -35.07 5.33 -8.66
N ASN A 163 -35.14 5.67 -7.38
CA ASN A 163 -36.05 6.65 -6.83
C ASN A 163 -35.41 8.04 -6.70
N GLY A 164 -34.16 8.21 -7.20
CA GLY A 164 -33.38 9.45 -7.10
C GLY A 164 -32.83 9.73 -5.70
N ARG A 165 -32.86 8.78 -4.79
CA ARG A 165 -32.36 8.91 -3.41
C ARG A 165 -30.86 8.60 -3.40
N ASN A 166 -30.13 9.35 -2.60
CA ASN A 166 -28.72 9.07 -2.39
C ASN A 166 -28.52 7.74 -1.67
N ILE A 167 -27.67 6.89 -2.21
CA ILE A 167 -27.27 5.65 -1.57
C ILE A 167 -26.26 5.98 -0.48
N GLU A 168 -26.61 5.67 0.76
CA GLU A 168 -25.72 5.78 1.91
C GLU A 168 -25.16 4.41 2.29
N ILE A 169 -23.84 4.31 2.42
CA ILE A 169 -23.18 3.10 2.92
C ILE A 169 -22.83 3.34 4.38
N ASN A 170 -23.59 2.72 5.26
CA ASN A 170 -23.41 2.79 6.70
C ASN A 170 -22.76 1.50 7.19
N LEU A 171 -21.57 1.61 7.77
CA LEU A 171 -20.82 0.50 8.33
C LEU A 171 -21.25 0.23 9.77
N LYS A 172 -21.20 -1.01 10.20
CA LYS A 172 -21.43 -1.38 11.61
C LYS A 172 -20.25 -0.97 12.50
N GLU A 173 -19.05 -1.02 11.95
CA GLU A 173 -17.81 -0.57 12.59
C GLU A 173 -16.85 0.02 11.54
N ILE A 174 -15.78 0.69 11.97
CA ILE A 174 -14.72 1.14 11.07
C ILE A 174 -13.89 -0.10 10.69
N PRO A 175 -13.80 -0.47 9.40
CA PRO A 175 -13.06 -1.64 8.98
C PRO A 175 -11.59 -1.54 9.37
N GLU A 176 -11.02 -2.64 9.86
CA GLU A 176 -9.58 -2.69 10.12
C GLU A 176 -8.79 -2.70 8.80
N LYS A 177 -9.19 -3.56 7.88
CA LYS A 177 -8.66 -3.68 6.54
C LYS A 177 -9.73 -3.32 5.54
N ILE A 178 -9.35 -2.55 4.52
CA ILE A 178 -10.25 -2.14 3.44
C ILE A 178 -9.45 -1.82 2.19
N LYS A 179 -9.94 -2.28 1.05
CA LYS A 179 -9.42 -2.02 -0.28
C LYS A 179 -10.56 -1.70 -1.23
N TRP A 180 -10.25 -0.90 -2.23
CA TRP A 180 -11.21 -0.46 -3.22
C TRP A 180 -10.64 -0.59 -4.62
N TYR A 181 -11.31 -1.37 -5.47
CA TYR A 181 -10.94 -1.54 -6.87
C TYR A 181 -12.18 -1.42 -7.77
N GLY A 182 -12.20 -0.41 -8.62
CA GLY A 182 -13.34 -0.15 -9.51
C GLY A 182 -14.61 0.13 -8.74
N ASP A 183 -15.64 -0.61 -9.04
CA ASP A 183 -16.94 -0.54 -8.36
C ASP A 183 -17.05 -1.54 -7.18
N CYS A 184 -15.94 -2.19 -6.80
CA CYS A 184 -15.93 -3.22 -5.76
C CYS A 184 -15.06 -2.79 -4.57
N ILE A 185 -15.57 -3.01 -3.36
CA ILE A 185 -14.90 -2.72 -2.09
C ILE A 185 -14.84 -4.02 -1.30
N CYS A 186 -13.65 -4.39 -0.85
CA CYS A 186 -13.45 -5.51 0.07
C CYS A 186 -12.98 -4.98 1.41
N TYR A 187 -13.63 -5.38 2.50
CA TYR A 187 -13.28 -4.93 3.84
C TYR A 187 -13.55 -5.98 4.91
N TYR A 188 -12.80 -5.89 6.01
CA TYR A 188 -12.91 -6.77 7.15
C TYR A 188 -13.44 -6.03 8.39
N LEU A 189 -14.49 -6.58 8.98
CA LEU A 189 -15.13 -6.14 10.23
C LEU A 189 -14.64 -7.02 11.37
N GLN A 190 -13.69 -6.53 12.16
CA GLN A 190 -13.00 -7.32 13.18
C GLN A 190 -13.92 -7.80 14.30
N GLN A 191 -14.79 -6.92 14.80
CA GLN A 191 -15.72 -7.26 15.89
C GLN A 191 -16.78 -8.28 15.49
N GLN A 192 -17.09 -8.36 14.19
CA GLN A 192 -18.06 -9.30 13.65
C GLN A 192 -17.43 -10.57 13.07
N GLY A 193 -16.10 -10.58 12.86
CA GLY A 193 -15.41 -11.67 12.20
C GLY A 193 -15.85 -11.86 10.74
N LYS A 194 -16.21 -10.75 10.05
CA LYS A 194 -16.79 -10.81 8.70
C LYS A 194 -15.91 -10.15 7.66
N LEU A 195 -15.61 -10.89 6.61
CA LEU A 195 -15.07 -10.35 5.36
C LEU A 195 -16.24 -9.99 4.45
N VAL A 196 -16.30 -8.74 3.99
CA VAL A 196 -17.43 -8.22 3.21
C VAL A 196 -16.95 -7.75 1.85
N PHE A 197 -17.67 -8.16 0.82
CA PHE A 197 -17.51 -7.74 -0.56
C PHE A 197 -18.74 -6.92 -0.94
N LEU A 198 -18.50 -5.62 -1.19
CA LEU A 198 -19.53 -4.67 -1.56
C LEU A 198 -19.34 -4.24 -3.00
N LYS A 199 -20.34 -4.44 -3.84
CA LYS A 199 -20.32 -4.05 -5.25
C LYS A 199 -21.34 -2.96 -5.52
N ILE A 200 -20.92 -1.93 -6.24
CA ILE A 200 -21.74 -0.82 -6.69
C ILE A 200 -22.14 -1.10 -8.14
N GLU A 201 -23.33 -1.64 -8.33
CA GLU A 201 -23.84 -1.97 -9.66
C GLU A 201 -24.51 -0.76 -10.32
N THR A 202 -24.36 -0.67 -11.64
CA THR A 202 -24.99 0.39 -12.46
C THR A 202 -25.96 -0.26 -13.45
N ASP A 203 -27.22 0.13 -13.40
CA ASP A 203 -28.21 -0.34 -14.38
C ASP A 203 -28.08 0.42 -15.72
N LYS A 204 -28.88 0.00 -16.71
CA LYS A 204 -28.89 0.59 -18.07
C LYS A 204 -29.27 2.09 -18.09
N ASN A 205 -29.93 2.57 -17.05
CA ASN A 205 -30.37 3.95 -16.91
C ASN A 205 -29.41 4.79 -16.05
N GLY A 206 -28.29 4.20 -15.60
CA GLY A 206 -27.29 4.89 -14.78
C GLY A 206 -27.60 4.90 -13.27
N TYR A 207 -28.70 4.30 -12.84
CA TYR A 207 -29.02 4.17 -11.42
C TYR A 207 -28.12 3.14 -10.75
N LYS A 208 -27.81 3.40 -9.49
CA LYS A 208 -26.93 2.56 -8.70
C LYS A 208 -27.71 1.66 -7.74
N SER A 209 -27.14 0.50 -7.47
CA SER A 209 -27.59 -0.41 -6.41
C SER A 209 -26.36 -0.98 -5.70
N LEU A 210 -26.54 -1.47 -4.48
CA LEU A 210 -25.50 -2.13 -3.70
C LEU A 210 -25.81 -3.61 -3.59
N THR A 211 -24.84 -4.43 -3.93
CA THR A 211 -24.87 -5.87 -3.66
C THR A 211 -23.78 -6.17 -2.64
N GLU A 212 -24.17 -6.83 -1.55
CA GLU A 212 -23.26 -7.22 -0.47
C GLU A 212 -23.20 -8.73 -0.39
N ASN A 213 -21.99 -9.28 -0.40
CA ASN A 213 -21.70 -10.67 -0.06
C ASN A 213 -20.77 -10.67 1.14
N SER A 214 -20.95 -11.58 2.07
CA SER A 214 -20.09 -11.68 3.25
C SER A 214 -19.71 -13.11 3.56
N GLN A 215 -18.46 -13.26 4.02
CA GLN A 215 -17.91 -14.54 4.47
C GLN A 215 -17.61 -14.46 5.96
N ASP A 216 -18.12 -15.41 6.73
CA ASP A 216 -17.73 -15.60 8.12
C ASP A 216 -16.44 -16.44 8.16
N GLY A 217 -15.51 -16.12 9.05
CA GLY A 217 -14.29 -16.89 9.10
C GLY A 217 -13.26 -16.43 10.11
N LEU A 218 -12.05 -16.91 9.93
CA LEU A 218 -10.89 -16.54 10.72
C LEU A 218 -10.56 -15.05 10.51
N PRO A 219 -9.92 -14.41 11.48
CA PRO A 219 -9.46 -13.03 11.34
C PRO A 219 -8.59 -12.83 10.10
N ILE A 220 -8.80 -11.69 9.43
CA ILE A 220 -8.05 -11.29 8.25
C ILE A 220 -6.87 -10.41 8.69
N GLU A 221 -5.67 -10.79 8.29
CA GLU A 221 -4.44 -10.04 8.54
C GLU A 221 -4.21 -8.99 7.45
N GLU A 222 -4.51 -9.31 6.19
CA GLU A 222 -4.37 -8.36 5.08
C GLU A 222 -5.32 -8.67 3.91
N ILE A 223 -5.64 -7.63 3.14
CA ILE A 223 -6.42 -7.70 1.90
C ILE A 223 -5.64 -6.97 0.82
N VAL A 224 -5.43 -7.62 -0.32
CA VAL A 224 -4.85 -6.99 -1.52
C VAL A 224 -5.63 -7.39 -2.76
N TYR A 225 -5.58 -6.55 -3.80
CA TYR A 225 -6.20 -6.85 -5.08
C TYR A 225 -5.11 -7.14 -6.12
N ILE A 226 -5.22 -8.27 -6.82
CA ILE A 226 -4.25 -8.70 -7.83
C ILE A 226 -4.94 -9.55 -8.89
N GLN A 227 -4.66 -9.28 -10.17
CA GLN A 227 -5.15 -10.05 -11.32
C GLN A 227 -6.65 -10.40 -11.26
N GLN A 228 -7.50 -9.39 -11.04
CA GLN A 228 -8.95 -9.52 -10.96
C GLN A 228 -9.48 -10.38 -9.79
N SER A 229 -8.65 -10.58 -8.77
CA SER A 229 -9.02 -11.33 -7.57
C SER A 229 -8.69 -10.56 -6.29
N TRP A 230 -9.50 -10.74 -5.27
CA TRP A 230 -9.18 -10.36 -3.92
C TRP A 230 -8.34 -11.45 -3.26
N SER A 231 -7.19 -11.09 -2.77
CA SER A 231 -6.30 -11.97 -2.00
C SER A 231 -6.45 -11.60 -0.53
N CYS A 232 -7.05 -12.49 0.25
CA CYS A 232 -7.35 -12.28 1.66
C CYS A 232 -6.49 -13.23 2.49
N VAL A 233 -5.63 -12.67 3.34
CA VAL A 233 -4.75 -13.45 4.20
C VAL A 233 -5.38 -13.60 5.56
N TYR A 234 -5.64 -14.82 5.94
CA TYR A 234 -6.15 -15.21 7.25
C TYR A 234 -5.03 -15.36 8.27
N THR A 235 -5.37 -15.19 9.54
CA THR A 235 -4.47 -15.48 10.65
C THR A 235 -3.89 -16.89 10.51
N GLY A 236 -2.57 -16.99 10.62
CA GLY A 236 -1.83 -18.23 10.35
C GLY A 236 -1.23 -18.29 8.93
N GLY A 237 -1.32 -17.20 8.18
CA GLY A 237 -0.58 -17.04 6.92
C GLY A 237 -1.17 -17.79 5.72
N ILE A 238 -2.48 -18.07 5.73
CA ILE A 238 -3.16 -18.69 4.57
C ILE A 238 -3.84 -17.61 3.76
N CYS A 239 -3.42 -17.45 2.50
CA CYS A 239 -4.03 -16.54 1.52
C CYS A 239 -5.04 -17.28 0.67
N VAL A 240 -6.29 -16.85 0.71
CA VAL A 240 -7.39 -17.36 -0.11
C VAL A 240 -7.81 -16.31 -1.12
N PHE A 241 -8.20 -16.76 -2.31
CA PHE A 241 -8.56 -15.90 -3.41
C PHE A 241 -10.07 -15.89 -3.65
N PHE A 242 -10.63 -14.69 -3.80
CA PHE A 242 -12.04 -14.47 -4.10
C PHE A 242 -12.19 -13.67 -5.39
N ASP A 243 -13.26 -13.93 -6.13
CA ASP A 243 -13.65 -13.11 -7.27
C ASP A 243 -14.18 -11.73 -6.83
N MET A 244 -14.59 -10.91 -7.79
CA MET A 244 -15.13 -9.56 -7.51
C MET A 244 -16.48 -9.58 -6.79
N ASP A 245 -17.19 -10.69 -6.84
CA ASP A 245 -18.48 -10.89 -6.16
C ASP A 245 -18.31 -11.56 -4.79
N GLY A 246 -17.06 -11.87 -4.40
CA GLY A 246 -16.73 -12.48 -3.10
C GLY A 246 -16.93 -13.99 -3.04
N ASN A 247 -16.99 -14.68 -4.18
CA ASN A 247 -17.00 -16.13 -4.20
C ASN A 247 -15.56 -16.67 -4.21
N PRO A 248 -15.25 -17.74 -3.47
CA PRO A 248 -13.94 -18.37 -3.54
C PRO A 248 -13.61 -18.79 -4.97
N THR A 249 -12.40 -18.51 -5.42
CA THR A 249 -11.92 -18.93 -6.74
C THR A 249 -11.39 -20.36 -6.69
N THR A 250 -11.14 -20.94 -7.87
CA THR A 250 -10.51 -22.27 -7.98
C THR A 250 -8.98 -22.24 -7.78
N LYS A 251 -8.40 -21.05 -7.56
CA LYS A 251 -6.98 -20.88 -7.35
C LYS A 251 -6.56 -21.51 -6.02
N ASN A 252 -5.46 -22.25 -6.03
CA ASN A 252 -4.92 -22.85 -4.82
C ASN A 252 -4.51 -21.77 -3.82
N PRO A 253 -4.82 -21.95 -2.53
CA PRO A 253 -4.35 -21.05 -1.48
C PRO A 253 -2.82 -20.99 -1.42
N ILE A 254 -2.28 -19.82 -1.13
CA ILE A 254 -0.86 -19.64 -0.82
C ILE A 254 -0.68 -19.72 0.69
N THR A 255 0.31 -20.50 1.13
CA THR A 255 0.65 -20.56 2.56
C THR A 255 1.97 -19.81 2.78
N PHE A 256 1.88 -18.73 3.55
CA PHE A 256 3.06 -17.99 4.01
C PHE A 256 3.76 -18.70 5.17
N ASN A 257 5.03 -18.35 5.38
CA ASN A 257 5.82 -18.96 6.44
C ASN A 257 5.24 -18.66 7.83
N ALA A 258 4.72 -19.68 8.50
CA ALA A 258 4.14 -19.54 9.84
C ALA A 258 5.17 -19.27 10.96
N ILE A 259 6.46 -19.54 10.70
CA ILE A 259 7.54 -19.36 11.69
C ILE A 259 7.95 -17.88 11.81
N ASP A 260 7.80 -17.12 10.73
CA ASP A 260 8.07 -15.68 10.68
C ASP A 260 6.77 -14.94 10.36
N PRO A 261 6.00 -14.51 11.37
CA PRO A 261 4.67 -13.94 11.15
C PRO A 261 4.66 -12.75 10.21
N MET A 262 3.71 -12.76 9.29
CA MET A 262 3.48 -11.66 8.36
C MET A 262 3.03 -10.40 9.11
N ILE A 263 3.53 -9.24 8.65
CA ILE A 263 3.17 -7.92 9.17
C ILE A 263 2.31 -7.18 8.16
N GLU A 264 2.69 -7.24 6.87
CA GLU A 264 2.03 -6.51 5.78
C GLU A 264 2.26 -7.23 4.45
N LEU A 265 1.34 -7.01 3.49
CA LEU A 265 1.48 -7.48 2.11
C LEU A 265 1.58 -6.33 1.13
N GLY A 266 2.40 -6.53 0.11
CA GLY A 266 2.48 -5.68 -1.07
C GLY A 266 2.32 -6.48 -2.35
N ILE A 267 2.01 -5.78 -3.43
CA ILE A 267 1.94 -6.34 -4.78
C ILE A 267 3.00 -5.67 -5.64
N PHE A 268 3.75 -6.47 -6.37
CA PHE A 268 4.75 -5.99 -7.31
C PHE A 268 4.46 -6.51 -8.72
N ASN A 269 4.32 -5.57 -9.67
CA ASN A 269 4.10 -5.80 -11.10
C ASN A 269 2.92 -6.75 -11.44
N ASP A 270 1.91 -6.86 -10.55
CA ASP A 270 0.78 -7.78 -10.67
C ASP A 270 1.18 -9.26 -10.85
N LEU A 271 2.42 -9.61 -10.55
CA LEU A 271 3.00 -10.96 -10.67
C LEU A 271 3.43 -11.53 -9.32
N TYR A 272 3.85 -10.68 -8.41
CA TYR A 272 4.42 -11.12 -7.14
C TYR A 272 3.63 -10.58 -5.95
N ILE A 273 3.47 -11.45 -4.96
CA ILE A 273 3.01 -11.07 -3.63
C ILE A 273 4.26 -10.94 -2.74
N ILE A 274 4.44 -9.77 -2.15
CA ILE A 274 5.54 -9.49 -1.23
C ILE A 274 5.00 -9.58 0.20
N SER A 275 5.48 -10.54 0.96
CA SER A 275 5.16 -10.69 2.38
C SER A 275 6.26 -10.04 3.22
N LEU A 276 5.90 -8.99 3.94
CA LEU A 276 6.78 -8.39 4.93
C LEU A 276 6.57 -9.10 6.26
N ASN A 277 7.56 -9.85 6.70
CA ASN A 277 7.54 -10.63 7.92
C ASN A 277 8.38 -9.94 9.01
N GLN A 278 8.38 -10.49 10.23
CA GLN A 278 9.16 -9.93 11.34
C GLN A 278 10.67 -9.91 11.06
N LYS A 279 11.20 -10.95 10.42
CA LYS A 279 12.65 -11.13 10.20
C LYS A 279 13.05 -11.12 8.73
N SER A 280 12.08 -11.27 7.82
CA SER A 280 12.36 -11.43 6.40
C SER A 280 11.38 -10.66 5.53
N VAL A 281 11.72 -10.55 4.25
CA VAL A 281 10.81 -10.20 3.17
C VAL A 281 10.75 -11.41 2.25
N ALA A 282 9.59 -12.04 2.13
CA ALA A 282 9.39 -13.19 1.27
C ALA A 282 8.59 -12.80 0.03
N ILE A 283 9.00 -13.30 -1.12
CA ILE A 283 8.43 -12.99 -2.42
C ILE A 283 7.83 -14.26 -2.99
N TYR A 284 6.55 -14.20 -3.32
CA TYR A 284 5.79 -15.33 -3.85
C TYR A 284 5.33 -15.03 -5.26
N ASP A 285 5.50 -15.98 -6.19
CA ASP A 285 4.84 -15.91 -7.49
C ASP A 285 3.34 -16.07 -7.30
N PHE A 286 2.58 -15.14 -7.88
CA PHE A 286 1.12 -15.17 -7.75
C PHE A 286 0.51 -16.38 -8.46
N ASN A 287 1.09 -16.88 -9.55
CA ASN A 287 0.46 -17.91 -10.39
C ASN A 287 0.52 -19.29 -9.75
N ASP A 288 1.66 -19.68 -9.22
CA ASP A 288 1.87 -21.02 -8.64
C ASP A 288 1.93 -21.01 -7.10
N GLY A 289 2.01 -19.84 -6.49
CA GLY A 289 2.05 -19.67 -5.04
C GLY A 289 3.37 -20.07 -4.39
N GLN A 290 4.41 -20.30 -5.18
CA GLN A 290 5.71 -20.69 -4.66
C GLN A 290 6.48 -19.48 -4.14
N CYS A 291 7.18 -19.67 -3.02
CA CYS A 291 8.15 -18.69 -2.57
C CYS A 291 9.36 -18.71 -3.51
N VAL A 292 9.51 -17.65 -4.28
CA VAL A 292 10.60 -17.52 -5.25
C VAL A 292 11.88 -16.99 -4.64
N GLN A 293 11.75 -16.18 -3.58
CA GLN A 293 12.91 -15.64 -2.86
C GLN A 293 12.52 -15.21 -1.44
N GLU A 294 13.43 -15.41 -0.50
CA GLU A 294 13.34 -14.87 0.85
C GLU A 294 14.61 -14.08 1.17
N LEU A 295 14.43 -12.83 1.56
CA LEU A 295 15.50 -11.91 1.91
C LEU A 295 15.45 -11.67 3.41
N THR A 296 16.52 -12.05 4.12
CA THR A 296 16.64 -11.76 5.55
C THR A 296 16.97 -10.27 5.72
N THR A 297 16.16 -9.58 6.50
CA THR A 297 16.51 -8.23 6.93
C THR A 297 17.44 -8.36 8.14
N ASP A 298 18.72 -8.09 7.92
CA ASP A 298 19.75 -8.18 8.97
C ASP A 298 19.52 -7.04 9.98
N THR A 299 18.67 -7.29 10.96
CA THR A 299 18.40 -6.36 12.04
C THR A 299 18.79 -7.02 13.34
N THR A 300 19.93 -6.62 13.86
CA THR A 300 20.39 -6.96 15.22
C THR A 300 19.42 -6.48 16.31
N GLN A 301 18.42 -5.67 15.93
CA GLN A 301 17.34 -5.19 16.78
C GLN A 301 15.99 -5.58 16.19
N ILE A 302 15.11 -6.15 17.00
CA ILE A 302 13.74 -6.47 16.59
C ILE A 302 13.00 -5.14 16.33
N PRO A 303 12.57 -4.87 15.10
CA PRO A 303 11.86 -3.64 14.79
C PRO A 303 10.49 -3.62 15.47
N ASN A 304 10.12 -2.49 16.05
CA ASN A 304 8.79 -2.33 16.66
C ASN A 304 7.68 -2.25 15.62
N LYS A 305 8.01 -1.79 14.41
CA LYS A 305 7.07 -1.68 13.29
C LYS A 305 7.81 -1.79 11.98
N LYS A 306 7.12 -2.33 10.99
CA LYS A 306 7.55 -2.38 9.59
C LYS A 306 6.41 -1.88 8.72
N TYR A 307 6.74 -1.31 7.57
CA TYR A 307 5.79 -0.83 6.57
C TYR A 307 6.28 -1.14 5.17
N LEU A 308 5.33 -1.41 4.27
CA LEU A 308 5.55 -1.46 2.84
C LEU A 308 4.94 -0.22 2.18
N ALA A 309 5.62 0.32 1.17
CA ALA A 309 5.07 1.35 0.31
C ALA A 309 5.49 1.10 -1.13
N LYS A 310 4.54 1.22 -2.06
CA LYS A 310 4.84 1.07 -3.49
C LYS A 310 5.71 2.23 -3.95
N GLY A 311 6.86 1.92 -4.54
CA GLY A 311 7.76 2.86 -5.18
C GLY A 311 7.67 2.81 -6.70
N GLN A 312 8.46 3.66 -7.37
CA GLN A 312 8.50 3.73 -8.83
C GLN A 312 9.06 2.45 -9.48
N LYS A 313 10.12 1.90 -8.90
CA LYS A 313 10.87 0.77 -9.45
C LYS A 313 10.87 -0.45 -8.55
N GLY A 314 10.28 -0.33 -7.37
CA GLY A 314 10.30 -1.35 -6.35
C GLY A 314 9.30 -1.09 -5.24
N ILE A 315 9.52 -1.74 -4.13
CA ILE A 315 8.74 -1.56 -2.91
C ILE A 315 9.66 -1.03 -1.83
N PHE A 316 9.24 0.03 -1.16
CA PHE A 316 9.94 0.51 0.02
C PHE A 316 9.59 -0.33 1.23
N VAL A 317 10.61 -0.74 1.95
CA VAL A 317 10.52 -1.45 3.24
C VAL A 317 11.06 -0.51 4.31
N MET A 318 10.24 -0.17 5.29
CA MET A 318 10.63 0.66 6.43
C MET A 318 10.64 -0.16 7.70
N ASN A 319 11.77 -0.19 8.39
CA ASN A 319 11.90 -0.76 9.72
C ASN A 319 11.97 0.35 10.76
N ILE A 320 11.19 0.25 11.83
CA ILE A 320 11.19 1.22 12.94
C ILE A 320 11.59 0.51 14.22
N THR A 321 12.68 0.94 14.81
CA THR A 321 13.17 0.43 16.10
C THR A 321 12.98 1.49 17.18
N LYS A 322 12.63 1.05 18.39
CA LYS A 322 12.55 1.88 19.58
C LYS A 322 13.81 1.67 20.40
N GLU A 323 14.56 2.73 20.66
CA GLU A 323 15.68 2.68 21.59
C GLU A 323 15.20 2.90 23.02
N GLU A 324 15.56 1.98 23.92
CA GLU A 324 15.37 2.18 25.35
C GLU A 324 16.44 3.13 25.86
N LYS A 325 16.03 4.30 26.33
CA LYS A 325 16.99 5.19 27.02
C LYS A 325 17.30 4.70 28.43
N GLN A 326 18.57 4.52 28.70
CA GLN A 326 19.11 4.60 30.07
C GLN A 326 19.08 6.08 30.52
N GLY A 327 18.02 6.49 31.23
CA GLY A 327 17.98 7.83 31.86
C GLY A 327 16.55 8.40 32.05
N ASN A 328 16.43 9.23 33.08
CA ASN A 328 15.20 9.73 33.69
C ASN A 328 14.32 10.69 32.83
N THR A 329 14.50 10.82 31.52
CA THR A 329 13.77 11.81 30.72
C THR A 329 12.49 11.32 30.08
N GLY A 330 12.16 10.02 30.18
CA GLY A 330 10.87 9.47 29.72
C GLY A 330 10.55 9.63 28.21
N LYS A 331 11.45 10.21 27.41
CA LYS A 331 11.21 10.43 25.98
C LYS A 331 11.66 9.23 25.19
N GLU A 332 10.71 8.58 24.51
CA GLU A 332 10.98 7.49 23.59
C GLU A 332 11.75 7.99 22.36
N ILE A 333 12.80 7.27 21.98
CA ILE A 333 13.57 7.52 20.77
C ILE A 333 13.24 6.42 19.77
N TYR A 334 12.99 6.81 18.55
CA TYR A 334 12.74 5.91 17.45
C TYR A 334 13.75 6.16 16.33
N ASN A 335 14.24 5.10 15.73
CA ASN A 335 15.04 5.14 14.50
C ASN A 335 14.27 4.41 13.42
N SER A 336 14.25 4.96 12.22
CA SER A 336 13.57 4.38 11.07
C SER A 336 14.56 4.17 9.95
N ASN A 337 14.71 2.94 9.49
CA ASN A 337 15.59 2.56 8.39
C ASN A 337 14.76 2.26 7.14
N LEU A 338 15.12 2.85 6.03
CA LEU A 338 14.46 2.69 4.76
C LEU A 338 15.31 1.88 3.79
N TRP A 339 14.69 0.86 3.23
CA TRP A 339 15.24 0.00 2.18
C TRP A 339 14.34 0.05 0.96
N GLU A 340 14.88 -0.20 -0.21
CA GLU A 340 14.11 -0.49 -1.41
C GLU A 340 14.34 -1.94 -1.81
N LEU A 341 13.24 -2.66 -2.01
CA LEU A 341 13.22 -3.95 -2.68
C LEU A 341 12.97 -3.68 -4.17
N ARG A 342 13.90 -4.03 -5.04
CA ARG A 342 13.76 -3.89 -6.48
C ARG A 342 13.99 -5.22 -7.20
N GLU A 343 13.28 -5.42 -8.28
CA GLU A 343 13.52 -6.53 -9.20
C GLU A 343 14.79 -6.24 -10.01
N PHE A 344 15.64 -7.24 -10.16
CA PHE A 344 16.76 -7.16 -11.08
C PHE A 344 16.27 -6.93 -12.51
N SER A 345 16.95 -6.09 -13.26
CA SER A 345 16.68 -5.95 -14.68
C SER A 345 16.91 -7.28 -15.39
N PHE A 346 16.25 -7.46 -16.52
CA PHE A 346 16.42 -8.65 -17.34
C PHE A 346 17.88 -9.00 -17.64
N GLU A 347 18.70 -8.00 -17.94
CA GLU A 347 20.13 -8.18 -18.18
C GLU A 347 20.87 -8.62 -16.90
N GLU A 348 20.51 -8.09 -15.75
CA GLU A 348 21.06 -8.48 -14.45
C GLU A 348 20.69 -9.92 -14.11
N GLN A 349 19.44 -10.32 -14.33
CA GLN A 349 18.98 -11.70 -14.11
C GLN A 349 19.76 -12.70 -14.97
N ILE A 350 19.99 -12.40 -16.25
CA ILE A 350 20.82 -13.24 -17.14
C ILE A 350 22.25 -13.30 -16.63
N LYS A 351 22.85 -12.16 -16.30
CA LYS A 351 24.24 -12.11 -15.79
C LYS A 351 24.40 -12.92 -14.51
N LEU A 352 23.43 -12.84 -13.61
CA LEU A 352 23.42 -13.63 -12.37
C LEU A 352 23.30 -15.12 -12.67
N SER A 353 22.38 -15.51 -13.55
CA SER A 353 22.22 -16.93 -13.95
C SER A 353 23.50 -17.49 -14.55
N LEU A 354 24.19 -16.73 -15.41
CA LEU A 354 25.44 -17.15 -16.01
C LEU A 354 26.60 -17.22 -15.00
N ARG A 355 26.64 -16.32 -14.02
CA ARG A 355 27.66 -16.35 -12.95
C ARG A 355 27.53 -17.57 -12.03
N HIS A 356 26.33 -18.09 -11.90
CA HIS A 356 26.04 -19.28 -11.09
C HIS A 356 25.96 -20.58 -11.89
N ASP A 357 26.50 -20.59 -13.12
CA ASP A 357 26.49 -21.71 -14.06
C ASP A 357 25.08 -22.27 -14.36
N GLN A 358 24.05 -21.41 -14.25
CA GLN A 358 22.64 -21.77 -14.49
C GLN A 358 22.24 -21.43 -15.95
N ILE A 359 22.90 -22.06 -16.91
CA ILE A 359 22.74 -21.76 -18.34
C ILE A 359 21.30 -21.99 -18.81
N ASP A 360 20.68 -23.11 -18.44
CA ASP A 360 19.30 -23.44 -18.83
C ASP A 360 18.30 -22.39 -18.34
N LYS A 361 18.56 -21.82 -17.17
CA LYS A 361 17.75 -20.76 -16.57
C LYS A 361 17.92 -19.44 -17.32
N ALA A 362 19.14 -19.07 -17.69
CA ALA A 362 19.41 -17.90 -18.53
C ALA A 362 18.69 -18.02 -19.89
N ILE A 363 18.69 -19.23 -20.49
CA ILE A 363 17.95 -19.52 -21.73
C ILE A 363 16.44 -19.41 -21.50
N GLY A 364 15.90 -19.92 -20.38
CA GLY A 364 14.49 -19.78 -20.03
C GLY A 364 14.04 -18.33 -19.91
N ILE A 365 14.86 -17.49 -19.26
CA ILE A 365 14.62 -16.06 -19.12
C ILE A 365 14.60 -15.37 -20.50
N LEU A 366 15.53 -15.72 -21.38
CA LEU A 366 15.59 -15.20 -22.75
C LEU A 366 14.36 -15.59 -23.58
N ASN A 367 13.93 -16.84 -23.51
CA ASN A 367 12.77 -17.34 -24.26
C ASN A 367 11.47 -16.67 -23.82
N ASN A 368 11.27 -16.50 -22.53
CA ASN A 368 10.06 -15.82 -21.98
C ASN A 368 9.93 -14.36 -22.47
N LYS A 369 11.05 -13.68 -22.76
CA LYS A 369 11.00 -12.31 -23.30
C LYS A 369 10.77 -12.26 -24.81
N LEU A 370 11.08 -13.32 -25.54
CA LEU A 370 10.87 -13.39 -26.98
C LEU A 370 9.41 -13.73 -27.34
N GLU A 371 8.63 -14.21 -26.37
CA GLU A 371 7.19 -14.52 -26.54
C GLU A 371 6.26 -13.32 -26.22
N TYR A 372 6.79 -12.19 -25.76
CA TYR A 372 6.10 -10.90 -25.52
C TYR A 372 6.67 -9.81 -26.46
#